data_93fc18901065cbf108c8a9cad2a04374
#
_entry.id   93fc18901065cbf108c8a9cad2a04374
#
_cell.length_a   1.000
_cell.length_b   1.000
_cell.length_c   1.000
_cell.angle_alpha   90.00
_cell.angle_beta   90.00
_cell.angle_gamma   90.00
#
_symmetry.space_group_name_H-M   'P 1'
#
loop_
_entity.id
_entity.type
_entity.pdbx_description
1 polymer ?
#
loop_
_entity_poly.entity_id
_entity_poly.type
_entity_poly.pdbx_seq_one_letter_code
_entity_poly.pdbx_strand_id
1 'polypeptide(L)'
;MKIVQLSDVHFGSQFRNDVFEQVIDEVNELSPYAVIITGDLTNEGLKEEYEGCKELISKINAEKIIAMPGNHDYRNTGYLHFKKYFPFQTINELSDEVVVVTLGTARPDRDDGEVGYRQTLWLERTMKKFEDRVTILAMHHHLIGIPDTGSDRLTIVDAGDVLRATLDSKV
;
A
#
# COMPACT_ATOMS: atom_id res chain seq x y z
N MET A 1 -8.18 -18.95 2.01
CA MET A 1 -7.87 -17.80 1.12
C MET A 1 -6.38 -17.50 1.24
N LYS A 2 -5.66 -17.28 0.12
CA LYS A 2 -4.26 -16.83 0.13
C LYS A 2 -4.20 -15.34 -0.22
N ILE A 3 -3.38 -14.60 0.49
CA ILE A 3 -3.08 -13.18 0.22
C ILE A 3 -1.57 -13.07 0.07
N VAL A 4 -1.12 -12.42 -0.98
CA VAL A 4 0.30 -12.12 -1.22
C VAL A 4 0.53 -10.63 -1.02
N GLN A 5 1.61 -10.25 -0.36
CA GLN A 5 2.07 -8.87 -0.27
C GLN A 5 3.33 -8.69 -1.13
N LEU A 6 3.32 -7.61 -1.91
CA LEU A 6 4.48 -7.08 -2.62
C LEU A 6 4.72 -5.65 -2.16
N SER A 7 5.95 -5.17 -2.23
CA SER A 7 6.32 -3.79 -1.90
C SER A 7 7.53 -3.36 -2.74
N ASP A 8 7.72 -2.05 -2.89
CA ASP A 8 8.96 -1.48 -3.40
C ASP A 8 9.34 -2.00 -4.80
N VAL A 9 8.36 -1.93 -5.72
CA VAL A 9 8.55 -2.35 -7.13
C VAL A 9 9.58 -1.45 -7.84
N HIS A 10 9.54 -0.13 -7.55
CA HIS A 10 10.45 0.87 -8.12
C HIS A 10 10.59 0.79 -9.64
N PHE A 11 9.45 0.66 -10.34
CA PHE A 11 9.47 0.67 -11.80
C PHE A 11 10.07 1.99 -12.31
N GLY A 12 11.14 1.90 -13.08
CA GLY A 12 11.91 3.06 -13.55
C GLY A 12 13.20 2.66 -14.23
N SER A 13 14.16 3.59 -14.33
CA SER A 13 15.39 3.42 -15.13
C SER A 13 16.30 2.27 -14.68
N GLN A 14 16.25 1.86 -13.42
CA GLN A 14 17.07 0.76 -12.87
C GLN A 14 16.26 -0.50 -12.61
N PHE A 15 15.01 -0.53 -13.04
CA PHE A 15 14.13 -1.66 -12.82
C PHE A 15 14.61 -2.94 -13.52
N ARG A 16 14.59 -4.04 -12.78
CA ARG A 16 14.99 -5.36 -13.27
C ARG A 16 13.74 -6.14 -13.71
N ASN A 17 13.37 -5.93 -14.98
CA ASN A 17 12.19 -6.59 -15.55
C ASN A 17 12.28 -8.12 -15.48
N ASP A 18 13.47 -8.66 -15.74
CA ASP A 18 13.76 -10.10 -15.68
C ASP A 18 13.52 -10.71 -14.29
N VAL A 19 13.82 -9.97 -13.23
CA VAL A 19 13.59 -10.39 -11.84
C VAL A 19 12.11 -10.29 -11.50
N PHE A 20 11.46 -9.19 -11.88
CA PHE A 20 10.06 -9.01 -11.52
C PHE A 20 9.12 -9.93 -12.30
N GLU A 21 9.47 -10.32 -13.53
CA GLU A 21 8.73 -11.36 -14.25
C GLU A 21 8.77 -12.70 -13.51
N GLN A 22 9.90 -13.09 -12.91
CA GLN A 22 9.97 -14.27 -12.05
C GLN A 22 9.07 -14.13 -10.81
N VAL A 23 9.03 -12.94 -10.19
CA VAL A 23 8.10 -12.67 -9.07
C VAL A 23 6.64 -12.84 -9.51
N ILE A 24 6.28 -12.36 -10.70
CA ILE A 24 4.92 -12.54 -11.25
C ILE A 24 4.60 -14.01 -11.44
N ASP A 25 5.53 -14.80 -11.99
CA ASP A 25 5.36 -16.23 -12.20
C ASP A 25 5.17 -16.95 -10.86
N GLU A 26 6.01 -16.68 -9.85
CA GLU A 26 5.87 -17.25 -8.51
C GLU A 26 4.54 -16.87 -7.84
N VAL A 27 4.12 -15.60 -7.96
CA VAL A 27 2.82 -15.14 -7.46
C VAL A 27 1.67 -15.88 -8.13
N ASN A 28 1.74 -16.05 -9.46
CA ASN A 28 0.71 -16.74 -10.23
C ASN A 28 0.65 -18.24 -9.89
N GLU A 29 1.79 -18.90 -9.63
CA GLU A 29 1.85 -20.28 -9.14
C GLU A 29 1.15 -20.45 -7.78
N LEU A 30 1.27 -19.44 -6.90
CA LEU A 30 0.57 -19.44 -5.63
C LEU A 30 -0.95 -19.34 -5.77
N SER A 31 -1.44 -18.86 -6.91
CA SER A 31 -2.88 -18.64 -7.18
C SER A 31 -3.55 -17.86 -6.04
N PRO A 32 -3.11 -16.63 -5.73
CA PRO A 32 -3.65 -15.85 -4.62
C PRO A 32 -5.05 -15.34 -4.93
N TYR A 33 -5.89 -15.20 -3.91
CA TYR A 33 -7.15 -14.50 -4.02
C TYR A 33 -6.94 -12.99 -4.13
N ALA A 34 -5.99 -12.46 -3.35
CA ALA A 34 -5.65 -11.04 -3.39
C ALA A 34 -4.13 -10.82 -3.39
N VAL A 35 -3.69 -9.79 -4.09
CA VAL A 35 -2.33 -9.24 -4.01
C VAL A 35 -2.42 -7.82 -3.48
N ILE A 36 -1.70 -7.53 -2.40
CA ILE A 36 -1.61 -6.21 -1.78
C ILE A 36 -0.23 -5.64 -2.11
N ILE A 37 -0.19 -4.50 -2.81
CA ILE A 37 1.07 -3.83 -3.18
C ILE A 37 1.21 -2.58 -2.30
N THR A 38 2.15 -2.65 -1.35
CA THR A 38 2.26 -1.67 -0.26
C THR A 38 3.17 -0.49 -0.60
N GLY A 39 3.04 0.06 -1.80
CA GLY A 39 3.67 1.32 -2.20
C GLY A 39 4.99 1.17 -2.96
N ASP A 40 5.53 2.32 -3.36
CA ASP A 40 6.72 2.48 -4.18
C ASP A 40 6.65 1.66 -5.48
N LEU A 41 5.53 1.85 -6.22
CA LEU A 41 5.31 1.22 -7.51
C LEU A 41 6.24 1.79 -8.58
N THR A 42 6.51 3.09 -8.47
CA THR A 42 7.37 3.86 -9.38
C THR A 42 8.63 4.33 -8.67
N ASN A 43 9.67 4.66 -9.42
CA ASN A 43 10.91 5.19 -8.84
C ASN A 43 10.89 6.72 -8.66
N GLU A 44 10.33 7.46 -9.60
CA GLU A 44 10.32 8.93 -9.60
C GLU A 44 8.91 9.53 -9.74
N GLY A 45 7.85 8.71 -9.68
CA GLY A 45 6.47 9.18 -9.82
C GLY A 45 6.12 9.71 -11.20
N LEU A 46 6.85 9.32 -12.23
CA LEU A 46 6.62 9.76 -13.61
C LEU A 46 5.44 9.02 -14.24
N LYS A 47 4.77 9.70 -15.16
CA LYS A 47 3.61 9.13 -15.84
C LYS A 47 3.95 7.82 -16.56
N GLU A 48 5.07 7.80 -17.26
CA GLU A 48 5.56 6.66 -18.02
C GLU A 48 5.89 5.47 -17.10
N GLU A 49 6.38 5.74 -15.90
CA GLU A 49 6.63 4.71 -14.89
C GLU A 49 5.31 4.09 -14.39
N TYR A 50 4.28 4.91 -14.15
CA TYR A 50 2.95 4.40 -13.79
C TYR A 50 2.33 3.55 -14.90
N GLU A 51 2.45 3.97 -16.16
CA GLU A 51 1.94 3.22 -17.31
C GLU A 51 2.61 1.86 -17.42
N GLY A 52 3.94 1.82 -17.37
CA GLY A 52 4.69 0.57 -17.44
C GLY A 52 4.46 -0.34 -16.23
N CYS A 53 4.46 0.22 -15.03
CA CYS A 53 4.18 -0.55 -13.81
C CYS A 53 2.77 -1.16 -13.83
N LYS A 54 1.76 -0.40 -14.28
CA LYS A 54 0.39 -0.91 -14.40
C LYS A 54 0.28 -2.04 -15.41
N GLU A 55 0.95 -1.93 -16.55
CA GLU A 55 1.01 -3.02 -17.55
C GLU A 55 1.63 -4.28 -16.94
N LEU A 56 2.73 -4.12 -16.22
CA LEU A 56 3.43 -5.23 -15.57
C LEU A 56 2.56 -5.90 -14.49
N ILE A 57 1.94 -5.11 -13.59
CA ILE A 57 1.03 -5.62 -12.56
C ILE A 57 -0.18 -6.32 -13.17
N SER A 58 -0.64 -5.92 -14.36
CA SER A 58 -1.77 -6.57 -15.03
C SER A 58 -1.52 -8.03 -15.44
N LYS A 59 -0.26 -8.48 -15.41
CA LYS A 59 0.12 -9.89 -15.63
C LYS A 59 -0.10 -10.78 -14.40
N ILE A 60 -0.35 -10.18 -13.23
CA ILE A 60 -0.65 -10.92 -12.01
C ILE A 60 -2.08 -11.46 -12.09
N ASN A 61 -2.22 -12.76 -11.91
CA ASN A 61 -3.50 -13.46 -11.93
C ASN A 61 -4.06 -13.59 -10.50
N ALA A 62 -4.79 -12.58 -10.06
CA ALA A 62 -5.47 -12.57 -8.78
C ALA A 62 -6.89 -12.00 -8.93
N GLU A 63 -7.82 -12.44 -8.08
CA GLU A 63 -9.19 -11.91 -8.07
C GLU A 63 -9.21 -10.42 -7.69
N LYS A 64 -8.29 -10.00 -6.79
CA LYS A 64 -8.16 -8.62 -6.36
C LYS A 64 -6.70 -8.18 -6.33
N ILE A 65 -6.43 -7.01 -6.92
CA ILE A 65 -5.15 -6.32 -6.78
C ILE A 65 -5.43 -5.00 -6.06
N ILE A 66 -4.79 -4.81 -4.91
CA ILE A 66 -4.98 -3.66 -4.02
C ILE A 66 -3.64 -2.95 -3.91
N ALA A 67 -3.58 -1.69 -4.32
CA ALA A 67 -2.36 -0.90 -4.28
C ALA A 67 -2.54 0.40 -3.51
N MET A 68 -1.50 0.84 -2.82
CA MET A 68 -1.43 2.14 -2.16
C MET A 68 -0.13 2.85 -2.53
N PRO A 69 -0.05 4.18 -2.40
CA PRO A 69 1.16 4.91 -2.73
C PRO A 69 2.24 4.78 -1.65
N GLY A 70 3.49 4.70 -2.07
CA GLY A 70 4.67 4.97 -1.27
C GLY A 70 5.24 6.37 -1.52
N ASN A 71 6.36 6.71 -0.88
CA ASN A 71 6.96 8.04 -1.01
C ASN A 71 7.52 8.30 -2.41
N HIS A 72 8.10 7.29 -3.07
CA HIS A 72 8.56 7.42 -4.45
C HIS A 72 7.42 7.69 -5.44
N ASP A 73 6.26 7.12 -5.22
CA ASP A 73 5.07 7.38 -6.03
C ASP A 73 4.60 8.85 -5.94
N TYR A 74 4.99 9.56 -4.87
CA TYR A 74 4.61 10.97 -4.68
C TYR A 74 5.73 11.96 -4.97
N ARG A 75 6.85 11.51 -5.54
CA ARG A 75 7.90 12.38 -6.07
C ARG A 75 7.40 13.20 -7.25
N ASN A 76 7.96 14.36 -7.45
CA ASN A 76 7.63 15.27 -8.54
C ASN A 76 6.11 15.56 -8.59
N THR A 77 5.46 15.16 -9.67
CA THR A 77 4.00 15.27 -9.85
C THR A 77 3.26 13.96 -9.65
N GLY A 78 3.93 12.93 -9.11
CA GLY A 78 3.43 11.57 -8.98
C GLY A 78 2.10 11.47 -8.22
N TYR A 79 1.91 12.28 -7.17
CA TYR A 79 0.65 12.35 -6.42
C TYR A 79 -0.58 12.71 -7.29
N LEU A 80 -0.37 13.41 -8.42
CA LEU A 80 -1.42 13.70 -9.41
C LEU A 80 -1.67 12.52 -10.34
N HIS A 81 -0.63 11.71 -10.59
CA HIS A 81 -0.69 10.55 -11.46
C HIS A 81 -1.25 9.32 -10.74
N PHE A 82 -0.81 9.04 -9.52
CA PHE A 82 -1.23 7.85 -8.76
C PHE A 82 -2.75 7.67 -8.77
N LYS A 83 -3.50 8.74 -8.48
CA LYS A 83 -4.96 8.71 -8.42
C LYS A 83 -5.66 8.33 -9.73
N LYS A 84 -4.97 8.44 -10.87
CA LYS A 84 -5.51 8.05 -12.19
C LYS A 84 -5.39 6.55 -12.44
N TYR A 85 -4.45 5.88 -11.76
CA TYR A 85 -4.14 4.47 -11.96
C TYR A 85 -4.66 3.59 -10.84
N PHE A 86 -4.62 4.09 -9.61
CA PHE A 86 -4.95 3.36 -8.40
C PHE A 86 -5.86 4.19 -7.48
N PRO A 87 -6.87 3.55 -6.85
CA PRO A 87 -7.72 4.23 -5.86
C PRO A 87 -6.88 4.65 -4.66
N PHE A 88 -7.21 5.81 -4.11
CA PHE A 88 -6.67 6.32 -2.87
C PHE A 88 -7.65 5.99 -1.75
N GLN A 89 -7.19 5.50 -0.61
CA GLN A 89 -8.03 5.23 0.55
C GLN A 89 -9.22 4.30 0.23
N THR A 90 -8.99 3.01 0.26
CA THR A 90 -9.98 2.01 -0.16
C THR A 90 -10.36 1.04 0.95
N ILE A 91 -11.56 0.49 0.84
CA ILE A 91 -12.03 -0.66 1.60
C ILE A 91 -12.23 -1.79 0.61
N ASN A 92 -11.57 -2.93 0.85
CA ASN A 92 -11.69 -4.12 0.02
C ASN A 92 -12.17 -5.30 0.88
N GLU A 93 -13.44 -5.64 0.77
CA GLU A 93 -13.99 -6.83 1.40
C GLU A 93 -13.53 -8.06 0.62
N LEU A 94 -12.73 -8.93 1.26
CA LEU A 94 -12.22 -10.16 0.64
C LEU A 94 -13.15 -11.35 0.90
N SER A 95 -13.84 -11.34 2.03
CA SER A 95 -14.88 -12.30 2.41
C SER A 95 -15.76 -11.68 3.50
N ASP A 96 -16.74 -12.43 3.98
CA ASP A 96 -17.55 -12.01 5.13
C ASP A 96 -16.72 -11.87 6.43
N GLU A 97 -15.55 -12.50 6.49
CA GLU A 97 -14.68 -12.51 7.67
C GLU A 97 -13.47 -11.58 7.57
N VAL A 98 -13.06 -11.18 6.35
CA VAL A 98 -11.80 -10.46 6.11
C VAL A 98 -12.01 -9.21 5.26
N VAL A 99 -11.50 -8.08 5.73
CA VAL A 99 -11.46 -6.81 5.00
C VAL A 99 -10.04 -6.24 4.97
N VAL A 100 -9.65 -5.67 3.84
CA VAL A 100 -8.40 -4.89 3.70
C VAL A 100 -8.75 -3.41 3.62
N VAL A 101 -8.18 -2.64 4.53
CA VAL A 101 -8.29 -1.18 4.57
C VAL A 101 -6.94 -0.59 4.19
N THR A 102 -6.91 0.24 3.14
CA THR A 102 -5.67 0.88 2.69
C THR A 102 -5.62 2.35 3.09
N LEU A 103 -4.46 2.78 3.59
CA LEU A 103 -4.17 4.17 3.92
C LEU A 103 -3.08 4.73 3.01
N GLY A 104 -3.27 5.94 2.51
CA GLY A 104 -2.19 6.69 1.88
C GLY A 104 -1.38 7.41 2.96
N THR A 105 -0.10 7.12 3.01
CA THR A 105 0.83 7.76 3.96
C THR A 105 1.85 8.66 3.27
N ALA A 106 1.97 8.57 1.94
CA ALA A 106 2.92 9.35 1.16
C ALA A 106 2.58 10.84 1.14
N ARG A 107 3.61 11.66 1.22
CA ARG A 107 3.55 13.13 1.12
C ARG A 107 4.38 13.60 -0.08
N PRO A 108 3.91 14.61 -0.85
CA PRO A 108 4.65 15.07 -2.02
C PRO A 108 6.11 15.47 -1.69
N ASP A 109 7.06 14.88 -2.40
CA ASP A 109 8.50 15.12 -2.30
C ASP A 109 9.09 14.96 -0.88
N ARG A 110 8.54 14.01 -0.11
CA ARG A 110 9.03 13.70 1.24
C ARG A 110 9.16 12.19 1.43
N ASP A 111 10.18 11.79 2.17
CA ASP A 111 10.42 10.38 2.52
C ASP A 111 9.68 9.96 3.80
N ASP A 112 9.29 10.91 4.67
CA ASP A 112 8.48 10.63 5.84
C ASP A 112 6.99 10.61 5.52
N GLY A 113 6.24 9.74 6.20
CA GLY A 113 4.81 9.53 5.97
C GLY A 113 3.92 10.25 6.98
N GLU A 114 2.67 10.45 6.59
CA GLU A 114 1.59 10.97 7.43
C GLU A 114 0.24 10.43 6.97
N VAL A 115 -0.60 9.96 7.89
CA VAL A 115 -2.00 9.59 7.60
C VAL A 115 -2.89 10.83 7.59
N GLY A 116 -2.68 11.72 8.54
CA GLY A 116 -3.42 12.97 8.68
C GLY A 116 -4.80 12.78 9.34
N TYR A 117 -5.24 13.84 10.03
CA TYR A 117 -6.44 13.84 10.86
C TYR A 117 -7.70 13.32 10.16
N ARG A 118 -7.94 13.72 8.91
CA ARG A 118 -9.15 13.33 8.17
C ARG A 118 -9.17 11.83 7.88
N GLN A 119 -8.03 11.26 7.52
CA GLN A 119 -7.91 9.85 7.22
C GLN A 119 -7.97 9.01 8.50
N THR A 120 -7.41 9.50 9.61
CA THR A 120 -7.51 8.86 10.92
C THR A 120 -8.95 8.79 11.42
N LEU A 121 -9.72 9.88 11.33
CA LEU A 121 -11.15 9.85 11.66
C LEU A 121 -11.98 8.91 10.77
N TRP A 122 -11.63 8.84 9.50
CA TRP A 122 -12.25 7.89 8.58
C TRP A 122 -11.89 6.45 8.95
N LEU A 123 -10.62 6.21 9.33
CA LEU A 123 -10.16 4.91 9.81
C LEU A 123 -10.95 4.46 11.04
N GLU A 124 -11.07 5.28 12.07
CA GLU A 124 -11.84 4.98 13.28
C GLU A 124 -13.27 4.50 12.96
N ARG A 125 -13.96 5.21 12.05
CA ARG A 125 -15.32 4.85 11.64
C ARG A 125 -15.33 3.54 10.85
N THR A 126 -14.34 3.32 10.03
CA THR A 126 -14.20 2.11 9.21
C THR A 126 -13.91 0.90 10.08
N MET A 127 -13.02 1.03 11.05
CA MET A 127 -12.71 -0.04 12.00
C MET A 127 -13.93 -0.45 12.82
N LYS A 128 -14.73 0.52 13.31
CA LYS A 128 -16.01 0.23 14.00
C LYS A 128 -17.03 -0.47 13.10
N LYS A 129 -17.07 -0.12 11.83
CA LYS A 129 -17.97 -0.78 10.87
C LYS A 129 -17.65 -2.25 10.67
N PHE A 130 -16.38 -2.62 10.81
CA PHE A 130 -15.89 -3.99 10.59
C PHE A 130 -15.34 -4.65 11.86
N GLU A 131 -15.83 -4.22 13.05
CA GLU A 131 -15.35 -4.70 14.36
C GLU A 131 -15.48 -6.22 14.56
N ASP A 132 -16.39 -6.87 13.84
CA ASP A 132 -16.62 -8.32 13.87
C ASP A 132 -15.78 -9.09 12.84
N ARG A 133 -14.89 -8.40 12.08
CA ARG A 133 -14.10 -9.00 11.01
C ARG A 133 -12.59 -8.84 11.28
N VAL A 134 -11.81 -9.73 10.70
CA VAL A 134 -10.36 -9.54 10.62
C VAL A 134 -10.07 -8.40 9.66
N THR A 135 -9.52 -7.30 10.18
CA THR A 135 -9.13 -6.15 9.38
C THR A 135 -7.62 -6.17 9.15
N ILE A 136 -7.21 -6.22 7.88
CA ILE A 136 -5.83 -6.01 7.45
C ILE A 136 -5.69 -4.53 7.13
N LEU A 137 -4.93 -3.79 7.95
CA LEU A 137 -4.59 -2.40 7.68
C LEU A 137 -3.30 -2.37 6.85
N ALA A 138 -3.39 -1.89 5.62
CA ALA A 138 -2.26 -1.83 4.70
C ALA A 138 -1.86 -0.37 4.43
N MET A 139 -0.57 -0.08 4.59
CA MET A 139 0.07 1.20 4.32
C MET A 139 1.54 1.00 3.96
N HIS A 140 2.18 2.01 3.38
CA HIS A 140 3.59 1.94 2.99
C HIS A 140 4.54 2.20 4.16
N HIS A 141 4.43 3.35 4.81
CA HIS A 141 5.32 3.72 5.90
C HIS A 141 5.00 2.98 7.19
N HIS A 142 6.01 2.74 8.01
CA HIS A 142 5.88 2.02 9.27
C HIS A 142 5.10 2.80 10.32
N LEU A 143 4.26 2.11 11.09
CA LEU A 143 3.66 2.64 12.33
C LEU A 143 4.63 2.60 13.51
N ILE A 144 5.48 1.57 13.54
CA ILE A 144 6.44 1.32 14.62
C ILE A 144 7.79 1.07 13.96
N GLY A 145 8.81 1.79 14.42
CA GLY A 145 10.18 1.57 13.96
C GLY A 145 10.66 0.14 14.27
N ILE A 146 11.38 -0.45 13.32
CA ILE A 146 11.99 -1.77 13.52
C ILE A 146 13.36 -1.55 14.18
N PRO A 147 13.60 -2.05 15.39
CA PRO A 147 14.88 -1.85 16.08
C PRO A 147 16.08 -2.27 15.22
N ASP A 148 17.16 -1.52 15.32
CA ASP A 148 18.46 -1.79 14.65
C ASP A 148 18.46 -1.75 13.12
N THR A 149 17.36 -1.31 12.48
CA THR A 149 17.27 -1.20 11.01
C THR A 149 17.44 0.23 10.49
N GLY A 150 17.38 1.23 11.38
CA GLY A 150 17.34 2.65 11.00
C GLY A 150 15.98 3.10 10.44
N SER A 151 14.98 2.23 10.47
CA SER A 151 13.62 2.52 9.98
C SER A 151 12.82 3.51 10.85
N ASP A 152 13.35 3.90 12.01
CA ASP A 152 12.73 4.92 12.86
C ASP A 152 12.45 6.24 12.13
N ARG A 153 13.24 6.54 11.10
CA ARG A 153 13.07 7.73 10.25
C ARG A 153 11.98 7.59 9.20
N LEU A 154 11.49 6.37 8.97
CA LEU A 154 10.48 6.02 7.98
C LEU A 154 9.12 5.76 8.63
N THR A 155 8.99 6.02 9.94
CA THR A 155 7.70 5.97 10.62
C THR A 155 6.86 7.18 10.24
N ILE A 156 5.55 7.00 10.23
CA ILE A 156 4.63 8.13 10.04
C ILE A 156 4.68 9.07 11.25
N VAL A 157 4.54 10.37 10.98
CA VAL A 157 4.66 11.41 12.03
C VAL A 157 3.52 11.38 13.05
N ASP A 158 2.37 10.82 12.68
CA ASP A 158 1.15 10.69 13.47
C ASP A 158 0.83 9.25 13.88
N ALA A 159 1.87 8.40 13.99
CA ALA A 159 1.74 6.98 14.33
C ALA A 159 0.91 6.70 15.60
N GLY A 160 1.06 7.56 16.63
CA GLY A 160 0.31 7.43 17.89
C GLY A 160 -1.21 7.57 17.71
N ASP A 161 -1.64 8.46 16.82
CA ASP A 161 -3.07 8.67 16.55
C ASP A 161 -3.65 7.51 15.74
N VAL A 162 -2.90 7.00 14.77
CA VAL A 162 -3.30 5.83 13.97
C VAL A 162 -3.36 4.57 14.84
N LEU A 163 -2.36 4.34 15.70
CA LEU A 163 -2.37 3.21 16.64
C LEU A 163 -3.57 3.28 17.58
N ARG A 164 -3.90 4.47 18.10
CA ARG A 164 -5.08 4.64 18.95
C ARG A 164 -6.36 4.31 18.19
N ALA A 165 -6.52 4.80 16.96
CA ALA A 165 -7.67 4.53 16.10
C ALA A 165 -7.87 3.03 15.84
N THR A 166 -6.79 2.25 15.79
CA THR A 166 -6.84 0.79 15.62
C THR A 166 -7.13 0.04 16.92
N LEU A 167 -6.47 0.42 18.03
CA LEU A 167 -6.61 -0.27 19.32
C LEU A 167 -7.99 -0.08 19.96
N ASP A 168 -8.56 1.12 19.87
CA ASP A 168 -9.90 1.43 20.41
C ASP A 168 -11.01 0.68 19.67
N SER A 169 -10.72 0.08 18.53
CA SER A 169 -11.66 -0.67 17.69
C SER A 169 -11.66 -2.18 17.95
N LYS A 170 -10.93 -2.68 18.93
CA LYS A 170 -10.78 -4.11 19.24
C LYS A 170 -10.26 -4.95 18.05
N VAL A 171 -9.28 -4.43 17.35
CA VAL A 171 -8.57 -5.16 16.28
C VAL A 171 -7.59 -6.15 16.89
#